data_e4b55bf45ae9720ac675215f9c7b66a6
#
_entry.id   e4b55bf45ae9720ac675215f9c7b66a6
#
_cell.length_a   1.000
_cell.length_b   1.000
_cell.length_c   1.000
_cell.angle_alpha   90.00
_cell.angle_beta   90.00
_cell.angle_gamma   90.00
#
_symmetry.space_group_name_H-M   'P 1'
#
loop_
_entity.id
_entity.type
_entity.pdbx_description
1 polymer ?
#
loop_
_entity_poly.entity_id
_entity_poly.type
_entity_poly.pdbx_seq_one_letter_code
_entity_poly.pdbx_strand_id
1 'polypeptide(L)'
;MIRLEKINKTYFGAQPLHVLKGIDLEVAEGEMVSIMGASGSGKSTLLNILGILDNYDSGEYYLNGKLVKNLNENEAADMRNRTIGFIFQSFNLIPFKTAMENVALPLYYQNVGRKKRNELAMEYLERFGLKEWADHYPNELSGGQKQRVSMARALVTQPKVILADEPTGALDSKTSAEVMQILREVNQSGITMIIVTHEKGIALRTNKIIHLKDGVIENIEINNPDNIDFDKEIK
;
A
#
# COMPACT_ATOMS: atom_id res chain seq x y z
N MET A 1 13.34 -7.68 2.47
CA MET A 1 11.94 -7.74 2.95
C MET A 1 11.02 -8.43 1.96
N ILE A 2 11.00 -8.02 0.70
CA ILE A 2 10.27 -8.63 -0.42
C ILE A 2 11.27 -9.11 -1.46
N ARG A 3 11.07 -10.34 -2.00
CA ARG A 3 11.85 -10.87 -3.11
C ARG A 3 10.93 -11.64 -4.05
N LEU A 4 10.92 -11.24 -5.31
CA LEU A 4 10.26 -11.92 -6.41
C LEU A 4 11.30 -12.50 -7.35
N GLU A 5 11.16 -13.77 -7.72
CA GLU A 5 12.02 -14.46 -8.66
C GLU A 5 11.19 -15.01 -9.81
N LYS A 6 11.37 -14.45 -11.00
CA LYS A 6 10.73 -14.83 -12.27
C LYS A 6 9.20 -15.00 -12.15
N ILE A 7 8.53 -14.04 -11.49
CA ILE A 7 7.08 -14.07 -11.33
C ILE A 7 6.40 -13.89 -12.68
N ASN A 8 5.54 -14.84 -13.00
CA ASN A 8 4.66 -14.80 -14.18
C ASN A 8 3.19 -14.81 -13.77
N LYS A 9 2.39 -14.05 -14.51
CA LYS A 9 0.93 -14.02 -14.33
C LYS A 9 0.21 -13.89 -15.65
N THR A 10 -0.70 -14.84 -15.91
CA THR A 10 -1.60 -14.84 -17.06
C THR A 10 -3.05 -14.88 -16.58
N TYR A 11 -3.89 -14.02 -17.10
CA TYR A 11 -5.34 -14.13 -16.92
C TYR A 11 -5.92 -14.94 -18.07
N PHE A 12 -6.59 -16.04 -17.73
CA PHE A 12 -7.22 -16.92 -18.70
C PHE A 12 -8.67 -16.47 -18.94
N GLY A 13 -8.99 -16.19 -20.19
CA GLY A 13 -10.30 -15.79 -20.69
C GLY A 13 -10.47 -16.27 -22.12
N ALA A 14 -11.35 -15.63 -22.92
CA ALA A 14 -11.49 -15.95 -24.33
C ALA A 14 -10.17 -15.83 -25.11
N GLN A 15 -9.32 -14.88 -24.71
CA GLN A 15 -7.93 -14.76 -25.13
C GLN A 15 -7.05 -14.65 -23.89
N PRO A 16 -6.06 -15.55 -23.69
CA PRO A 16 -5.14 -15.45 -22.57
C PRO A 16 -4.31 -14.17 -22.63
N LEU A 17 -4.23 -13.44 -21.51
CA LEU A 17 -3.45 -12.22 -21.38
C LEU A 17 -2.29 -12.44 -20.39
N HIS A 18 -1.06 -12.57 -20.91
CA HIS A 18 0.16 -12.67 -20.12
C HIS A 18 0.57 -11.28 -19.63
N VAL A 19 0.24 -10.97 -18.38
CA VAL A 19 0.36 -9.62 -17.79
C VAL A 19 1.71 -9.40 -17.14
N LEU A 20 2.26 -10.37 -16.39
CA LEU A 20 3.60 -10.29 -15.82
C LEU A 20 4.48 -11.37 -16.42
N LYS A 21 5.68 -10.98 -16.84
CA LYS A 21 6.54 -11.79 -17.71
C LYS A 21 7.94 -11.95 -17.09
N GLY A 22 8.02 -12.77 -16.03
CA GLY A 22 9.28 -13.07 -15.37
C GLY A 22 9.82 -11.90 -14.55
N ILE A 23 9.00 -11.35 -13.65
CA ILE A 23 9.39 -10.23 -12.78
C ILE A 23 10.39 -10.70 -11.73
N ASP A 24 11.58 -10.09 -11.74
CA ASP A 24 12.57 -10.17 -10.68
C ASP A 24 12.61 -8.83 -9.93
N LEU A 25 12.38 -8.85 -8.61
CA LEU A 25 12.32 -7.65 -7.79
C LEU A 25 12.81 -7.94 -6.38
N GLU A 26 13.65 -7.04 -5.85
CA GLU A 26 14.05 -7.06 -4.46
C GLU A 26 13.78 -5.69 -3.80
N VAL A 27 13.13 -5.74 -2.62
CA VAL A 27 12.88 -4.57 -1.77
C VAL A 27 13.42 -4.88 -0.37
N ALA A 28 14.36 -4.06 0.09
CA ALA A 28 14.97 -4.21 1.41
C ALA A 28 13.99 -3.81 2.53
N GLU A 29 14.31 -4.19 3.76
CA GLU A 29 13.55 -3.76 4.93
C GLU A 29 13.73 -2.24 5.14
N GLY A 30 12.62 -1.53 5.41
CA GLY A 30 12.62 -0.07 5.58
C GLY A 30 12.77 0.73 4.27
N GLU A 31 12.92 0.07 3.12
CA GLU A 31 13.03 0.76 1.84
C GLU A 31 11.67 1.30 1.38
N MET A 32 11.65 2.52 0.86
CA MET A 32 10.49 3.12 0.20
C MET A 32 10.69 3.10 -1.31
N VAL A 33 9.83 2.38 -2.03
CA VAL A 33 9.97 2.12 -3.47
C VAL A 33 8.72 2.56 -4.20
N SER A 34 8.88 3.15 -5.38
CA SER A 34 7.76 3.41 -6.29
C SER A 34 7.78 2.47 -7.50
N ILE A 35 6.59 2.10 -7.97
CA ILE A 35 6.37 1.38 -9.22
C ILE A 35 5.65 2.30 -10.17
N MET A 36 6.31 2.66 -11.26
CA MET A 36 5.78 3.50 -12.34
C MET A 36 5.57 2.71 -13.62
N GLY A 37 4.69 3.22 -14.48
CA GLY A 37 4.45 2.65 -15.82
C GLY A 37 3.12 3.15 -16.39
N ALA A 38 2.93 2.98 -17.68
CA ALA A 38 1.69 3.33 -18.37
C ALA A 38 0.48 2.52 -17.87
N SER A 39 -0.73 2.96 -18.19
CA SER A 39 -1.92 2.14 -17.95
C SER A 39 -1.80 0.81 -18.70
N GLY A 40 -2.18 -0.29 -18.06
CA GLY A 40 -2.05 -1.63 -18.62
C GLY A 40 -0.67 -2.27 -18.54
N SER A 41 0.37 -1.60 -17.98
CA SER A 41 1.72 -2.18 -17.87
C SER A 41 1.85 -3.33 -16.85
N GLY A 42 0.81 -3.60 -16.03
CA GLY A 42 0.80 -4.68 -15.03
C GLY A 42 0.96 -4.22 -13.58
N LYS A 43 1.01 -2.92 -13.29
CA LYS A 43 1.23 -2.38 -11.93
C LYS A 43 0.24 -2.91 -10.89
N SER A 44 -1.05 -2.83 -11.18
CA SER A 44 -2.10 -3.29 -10.26
C SER A 44 -2.06 -4.81 -10.08
N THR A 45 -1.73 -5.57 -11.13
CA THR A 45 -1.51 -7.02 -11.03
C THR A 45 -0.32 -7.33 -10.12
N LEU A 46 0.80 -6.62 -10.31
CA LEU A 46 1.98 -6.78 -9.46
C LEU A 46 1.67 -6.41 -8.00
N LEU A 47 0.95 -5.30 -7.77
CA LEU A 47 0.52 -4.88 -6.44
C LEU A 47 -0.40 -5.92 -5.77
N ASN A 48 -1.33 -6.51 -6.53
CA ASN A 48 -2.23 -7.56 -6.03
C ASN A 48 -1.46 -8.83 -5.62
N ILE A 49 -0.45 -9.23 -6.39
CA ILE A 49 0.41 -10.37 -6.04
C ILE A 49 1.24 -10.05 -4.80
N LEU A 50 1.88 -8.88 -4.74
CA LEU A 50 2.62 -8.41 -3.56
C LEU A 50 1.72 -8.36 -2.32
N GLY A 51 0.46 -7.98 -2.51
CA GLY A 51 -0.56 -7.91 -1.47
C GLY A 51 -1.21 -9.25 -1.12
N ILE A 52 -0.82 -10.35 -1.76
CA ILE A 52 -1.44 -11.67 -1.59
C ILE A 52 -2.97 -11.61 -1.85
N LEU A 53 -3.40 -10.70 -2.73
CA LEU A 53 -4.80 -10.57 -3.18
C LEU A 53 -5.07 -11.40 -4.44
N ASP A 54 -4.02 -11.77 -5.16
CA ASP A 54 -4.06 -12.63 -6.34
C ASP A 54 -2.88 -13.61 -6.32
N ASN A 55 -3.03 -14.73 -7.00
CA ASN A 55 -1.99 -15.74 -7.16
C ASN A 55 -1.15 -15.45 -8.41
N TYR A 56 0.06 -15.99 -8.45
CA TYR A 56 0.93 -16.01 -9.63
C TYR A 56 1.03 -17.41 -10.20
N ASP A 57 1.37 -17.54 -11.50
CA ASP A 57 1.37 -18.83 -12.21
C ASP A 57 2.68 -19.60 -11.99
N SER A 58 3.81 -18.88 -12.02
CA SER A 58 5.15 -19.45 -11.83
C SER A 58 6.12 -18.43 -11.25
N GLY A 59 7.23 -18.92 -10.73
CA GLY A 59 8.23 -18.14 -10.02
C GLY A 59 8.14 -18.38 -8.50
N GLU A 60 8.80 -17.52 -7.73
CA GLU A 60 8.81 -17.57 -6.27
C GLU A 60 8.65 -16.17 -5.67
N TYR A 61 7.76 -16.04 -4.70
CA TYR A 61 7.56 -14.82 -3.94
C TYR A 61 7.90 -15.06 -2.47
N TYR A 62 8.86 -14.30 -1.95
CA TYR A 62 9.23 -14.31 -0.54
C TYR A 62 8.83 -13.00 0.13
N LEU A 63 8.08 -13.08 1.23
CA LEU A 63 7.70 -11.98 2.09
C LEU A 63 8.27 -12.21 3.49
N ASN A 64 9.13 -11.31 3.94
CA ASN A 64 9.81 -11.42 5.24
C ASN A 64 10.49 -12.80 5.43
N GLY A 65 11.18 -13.27 4.40
CA GLY A 65 11.89 -14.56 4.36
C GLY A 65 11.01 -15.80 4.23
N LYS A 66 9.68 -15.66 4.18
CA LYS A 66 8.74 -16.78 4.01
C LYS A 66 8.28 -16.88 2.56
N LEU A 67 8.30 -18.08 2.00
CA LEU A 67 7.76 -18.35 0.67
C LEU A 67 6.24 -18.24 0.70
N VAL A 68 5.70 -17.35 -0.14
CA VAL A 68 4.27 -17.12 -0.34
C VAL A 68 3.83 -17.93 -1.56
N LYS A 69 3.45 -19.18 -1.35
CA LYS A 69 3.04 -20.09 -2.43
C LYS A 69 1.99 -21.06 -1.94
N ASN A 70 0.98 -21.32 -2.76
CA ASN A 70 -0.08 -22.30 -2.48
C ASN A 70 -0.80 -22.10 -1.14
N LEU A 71 -0.95 -20.85 -0.70
CA LEU A 71 -1.70 -20.52 0.51
C LEU A 71 -3.19 -20.74 0.26
N ASN A 72 -3.88 -21.35 1.23
CA ASN A 72 -5.34 -21.31 1.23
C ASN A 72 -5.84 -19.91 1.61
N GLU A 73 -7.14 -19.65 1.41
CA GLU A 73 -7.73 -18.31 1.64
C GLU A 73 -7.53 -17.80 3.08
N ASN A 74 -7.63 -18.67 4.08
CA ASN A 74 -7.46 -18.31 5.48
C ASN A 74 -6.00 -17.97 5.81
N GLU A 75 -5.05 -18.76 5.31
CA GLU A 75 -3.62 -18.51 5.45
C GLU A 75 -3.21 -17.18 4.77
N ALA A 76 -3.72 -16.95 3.55
CA ALA A 76 -3.50 -15.72 2.81
C ALA A 76 -4.08 -14.52 3.56
N ALA A 77 -5.31 -14.64 4.09
CA ALA A 77 -5.97 -13.57 4.86
C ALA A 77 -5.24 -13.27 6.17
N ASP A 78 -4.80 -14.28 6.93
CA ASP A 78 -4.04 -14.08 8.17
C ASP A 78 -2.67 -13.42 7.89
N MET A 79 -1.95 -13.91 6.87
CA MET A 79 -0.67 -13.33 6.47
C MET A 79 -0.81 -11.87 6.02
N ARG A 80 -1.82 -11.54 5.19
CA ARG A 80 -2.13 -10.16 4.81
C ARG A 80 -2.36 -9.28 6.04
N ASN A 81 -3.29 -9.70 6.89
CA ASN A 81 -3.74 -8.91 8.03
C ASN A 81 -2.60 -8.62 9.03
N ARG A 82 -1.61 -9.53 9.17
CA ARG A 82 -0.49 -9.38 10.12
C ARG A 82 0.72 -8.69 9.51
N THR A 83 0.84 -8.67 8.18
CA THR A 83 2.11 -8.26 7.55
C THR A 83 1.94 -7.06 6.64
N ILE A 84 0.76 -6.88 6.03
CA ILE A 84 0.55 -5.91 4.97
C ILE A 84 -0.54 -4.91 5.36
N GLY A 85 -0.24 -3.61 5.21
CA GLY A 85 -1.23 -2.54 5.23
C GLY A 85 -1.51 -2.04 3.82
N PHE A 86 -2.77 -1.80 3.49
CA PHE A 86 -3.18 -1.28 2.18
C PHE A 86 -3.70 0.13 2.27
N ILE A 87 -3.24 0.99 1.34
CA ILE A 87 -3.72 2.35 1.11
C ILE A 87 -4.15 2.45 -0.35
N PHE A 88 -5.40 2.83 -0.61
CA PHE A 88 -5.98 2.88 -1.96
C PHE A 88 -6.33 4.31 -2.36
N GLN A 89 -6.31 4.58 -3.65
CA GLN A 89 -6.75 5.85 -4.24
C GLN A 89 -8.20 6.20 -3.88
N SER A 90 -9.10 5.21 -3.89
CA SER A 90 -10.52 5.38 -3.56
C SER A 90 -10.81 5.23 -2.06
N PHE A 91 -9.77 5.28 -1.20
CA PHE A 91 -9.84 5.12 0.25
C PHE A 91 -10.37 3.77 0.72
N ASN A 92 -11.31 3.16 0.01
CA ASN A 92 -11.98 1.89 0.29
C ASN A 92 -12.50 1.78 1.73
N LEU A 93 -13.05 2.88 2.25
CA LEU A 93 -13.72 2.90 3.55
C LEU A 93 -15.10 2.25 3.44
N ILE A 94 -15.48 1.52 4.48
CA ILE A 94 -16.81 0.91 4.57
C ILE A 94 -17.82 2.02 4.89
N PRO A 95 -18.79 2.34 4.00
CA PRO A 95 -19.57 3.55 4.07
C PRO A 95 -20.55 3.61 5.26
N PHE A 96 -20.94 2.45 5.78
CA PHE A 96 -21.86 2.33 6.93
C PHE A 96 -21.12 2.10 8.26
N LYS A 97 -19.83 2.30 8.30
CA LYS A 97 -18.98 2.28 9.50
C LYS A 97 -18.37 3.65 9.73
N THR A 98 -18.28 4.06 10.99
CA THR A 98 -17.60 5.30 11.38
C THR A 98 -16.10 5.23 11.07
N ALA A 99 -15.40 6.36 11.18
CA ALA A 99 -13.95 6.41 11.04
C ALA A 99 -13.26 5.45 12.03
N MET A 100 -13.65 5.48 13.30
CA MET A 100 -13.13 4.57 14.33
C MET A 100 -13.41 3.11 14.01
N GLU A 101 -14.59 2.75 13.55
CA GLU A 101 -14.94 1.38 13.19
C GLU A 101 -14.18 0.89 11.95
N ASN A 102 -13.93 1.77 10.97
CA ASN A 102 -13.08 1.47 9.83
C ASN A 102 -11.64 1.15 10.26
N VAL A 103 -11.07 1.97 11.14
CA VAL A 103 -9.70 1.75 11.67
C VAL A 103 -9.65 0.50 12.55
N ALA A 104 -10.66 0.23 13.35
CA ALA A 104 -10.72 -0.93 14.25
C ALA A 104 -10.89 -2.28 13.51
N LEU A 105 -11.35 -2.27 12.26
CA LEU A 105 -11.74 -3.48 11.52
C LEU A 105 -10.62 -4.52 11.35
N PRO A 106 -9.39 -4.17 10.97
CA PRO A 106 -8.31 -5.14 10.86
C PRO A 106 -8.01 -5.86 12.17
N LEU A 107 -8.13 -5.17 13.30
CA LEU A 107 -7.92 -5.74 14.63
C LEU A 107 -9.04 -6.72 15.03
N TYR A 108 -10.25 -6.54 14.49
CA TYR A 108 -11.34 -7.52 14.65
C TYR A 108 -10.95 -8.87 14.07
N TYR A 109 -10.35 -8.89 12.88
CA TYR A 109 -9.87 -10.11 12.24
C TYR A 109 -8.63 -10.72 12.94
N GLN A 110 -7.91 -9.93 13.76
CA GLN A 110 -6.86 -10.43 14.66
C GLN A 110 -7.42 -10.96 16.00
N ASN A 111 -8.74 -11.05 16.16
CA ASN A 111 -9.41 -11.45 17.39
C ASN A 111 -9.10 -10.52 18.60
N VAL A 112 -8.76 -9.25 18.37
CA VAL A 112 -8.59 -8.27 19.43
C VAL A 112 -9.96 -7.90 20.01
N GLY A 113 -10.10 -8.00 21.32
CA GLY A 113 -11.35 -7.70 22.01
C GLY A 113 -11.83 -6.25 21.78
N ARG A 114 -13.17 -6.04 21.75
CA ARG A 114 -13.80 -4.77 21.34
C ARG A 114 -13.23 -3.53 22.05
N LYS A 115 -13.05 -3.58 23.37
CA LYS A 115 -12.53 -2.46 24.15
C LYS A 115 -11.13 -2.08 23.65
N LYS A 116 -10.21 -3.05 23.59
CA LYS A 116 -8.81 -2.82 23.20
C LYS A 116 -8.66 -2.36 21.75
N ARG A 117 -9.44 -2.92 20.80
CA ARG A 117 -9.35 -2.48 19.40
C ARG A 117 -9.88 -1.06 19.19
N ASN A 118 -10.92 -0.64 19.95
CA ASN A 118 -11.44 0.73 19.89
C ASN A 118 -10.44 1.72 20.50
N GLU A 119 -9.77 1.35 21.61
CA GLU A 119 -8.69 2.15 22.21
C GLU A 119 -7.55 2.36 21.21
N LEU A 120 -7.08 1.28 20.55
CA LEU A 120 -6.03 1.35 19.53
C LEU A 120 -6.48 2.18 18.31
N ALA A 121 -7.71 1.96 17.83
CA ALA A 121 -8.23 2.73 16.71
C ALA A 121 -8.28 4.24 17.02
N MET A 122 -8.70 4.60 18.23
CA MET A 122 -8.74 6.00 18.68
C MET A 122 -7.33 6.59 18.78
N GLU A 123 -6.36 5.83 19.30
CA GLU A 123 -4.95 6.25 19.35
C GLU A 123 -4.41 6.58 17.94
N TYR A 124 -4.67 5.70 16.96
CA TYR A 124 -4.24 5.96 15.59
C TYR A 124 -4.99 7.14 14.96
N LEU A 125 -6.30 7.29 15.19
CA LEU A 125 -7.03 8.48 14.74
C LEU A 125 -6.45 9.78 15.33
N GLU A 126 -6.10 9.77 16.61
CA GLU A 126 -5.46 10.92 17.27
C GLU A 126 -4.10 11.24 16.66
N ARG A 127 -3.25 10.24 16.37
CA ARG A 127 -1.96 10.42 15.67
C ARG A 127 -2.10 11.03 14.29
N PHE A 128 -3.23 10.79 13.61
CA PHE A 128 -3.55 11.33 12.29
C PHE A 128 -4.39 12.63 12.34
N GLY A 129 -4.59 13.22 13.54
CA GLY A 129 -5.34 14.47 13.73
C GLY A 129 -6.84 14.31 13.46
N LEU A 130 -7.39 13.12 13.71
CA LEU A 130 -8.79 12.78 13.41
C LEU A 130 -9.60 12.36 14.64
N LYS A 131 -9.15 12.68 15.86
CA LYS A 131 -9.83 12.29 17.10
C LYS A 131 -11.29 12.75 17.14
N GLU A 132 -11.54 14.00 16.77
CA GLU A 132 -12.88 14.61 16.76
C GLU A 132 -13.79 14.05 15.66
N TRP A 133 -13.19 13.36 14.66
CA TRP A 133 -13.88 12.76 13.52
C TRP A 133 -14.14 11.26 13.70
N ALA A 134 -13.84 10.71 14.88
CA ALA A 134 -13.90 9.26 15.14
C ALA A 134 -15.28 8.65 14.89
N ASP A 135 -16.34 9.39 15.23
CA ASP A 135 -17.74 8.93 15.10
C ASP A 135 -18.39 9.33 13.76
N HIS A 136 -17.67 10.03 12.89
CA HIS A 136 -18.18 10.43 11.57
C HIS A 136 -18.13 9.28 10.57
N TYR A 137 -19.11 9.26 9.66
CA TYR A 137 -19.15 8.33 8.53
C TYR A 137 -18.33 8.86 7.35
N PRO A 138 -17.88 7.98 6.42
CA PRO A 138 -17.06 8.40 5.27
C PRO A 138 -17.67 9.53 4.43
N ASN A 139 -18.99 9.58 4.27
CA ASN A 139 -19.66 10.65 3.52
C ASN A 139 -19.62 12.03 4.20
N GLU A 140 -19.27 12.08 5.47
CA GLU A 140 -19.14 13.32 6.28
C GLU A 140 -17.69 13.82 6.33
N LEU A 141 -16.74 13.09 5.74
CA LEU A 141 -15.32 13.39 5.75
C LEU A 141 -14.85 13.99 4.41
N SER A 142 -13.91 14.94 4.48
CA SER A 142 -13.21 15.43 3.29
C SER A 142 -12.31 14.33 2.67
N GLY A 143 -11.84 14.52 1.43
CA GLY A 143 -10.93 13.58 0.77
C GLY A 143 -9.66 13.31 1.59
N GLY A 144 -9.01 14.35 2.09
CA GLY A 144 -7.81 14.21 2.92
C GLY A 144 -8.08 13.52 4.27
N GLN A 145 -9.25 13.76 4.89
CA GLN A 145 -9.66 13.04 6.09
C GLN A 145 -9.90 11.55 5.81
N LYS A 146 -10.59 11.21 4.72
CA LYS A 146 -10.79 9.82 4.28
C LYS A 146 -9.46 9.11 4.07
N GLN A 147 -8.49 9.78 3.43
CA GLN A 147 -7.18 9.21 3.21
C GLN A 147 -6.43 8.98 4.51
N ARG A 148 -6.46 9.93 5.46
CA ARG A 148 -5.87 9.74 6.78
C ARG A 148 -6.54 8.62 7.59
N VAL A 149 -7.87 8.45 7.50
CA VAL A 149 -8.57 7.27 8.07
C VAL A 149 -8.09 5.97 7.43
N SER A 150 -7.94 5.93 6.08
CA SER A 150 -7.41 4.77 5.35
C SER A 150 -6.00 4.42 5.79
N MET A 151 -5.13 5.43 5.98
CA MET A 151 -3.77 5.25 6.49
C MET A 151 -3.76 4.74 7.94
N ALA A 152 -4.57 5.32 8.83
CA ALA A 152 -4.72 4.85 10.21
C ALA A 152 -5.17 3.38 10.25
N ARG A 153 -6.14 3.00 9.39
CA ARG A 153 -6.58 1.60 9.21
C ARG A 153 -5.46 0.68 8.74
N ALA A 154 -4.65 1.13 7.79
CA ALA A 154 -3.53 0.33 7.28
C ALA A 154 -2.45 0.10 8.33
N LEU A 155 -2.25 1.04 9.26
CA LEU A 155 -1.16 1.04 10.23
C LEU A 155 -1.52 0.47 11.60
N VAL A 156 -2.82 0.38 11.93
CA VAL A 156 -3.27 -0.04 13.27
C VAL A 156 -2.83 -1.47 13.65
N THR A 157 -2.57 -2.32 12.65
CA THR A 157 -2.05 -3.69 12.82
C THR A 157 -0.53 -3.74 12.96
N GLN A 158 0.16 -2.61 12.86
CA GLN A 158 1.63 -2.50 12.86
C GLN A 158 2.26 -3.40 11.77
N PRO A 159 1.89 -3.21 10.49
CA PRO A 159 2.34 -4.06 9.41
C PRO A 159 3.85 -3.90 9.16
N LYS A 160 4.44 -4.91 8.50
CA LYS A 160 5.84 -4.85 8.03
C LYS A 160 5.98 -4.10 6.70
N VAL A 161 4.93 -4.12 5.90
CA VAL A 161 4.90 -3.53 4.56
C VAL A 161 3.62 -2.73 4.38
N ILE A 162 3.73 -1.54 3.80
CA ILE A 162 2.61 -0.77 3.25
C ILE A 162 2.64 -0.89 1.73
N LEU A 163 1.50 -1.24 1.16
CA LEU A 163 1.24 -1.19 -0.27
C LEU A 163 0.25 -0.06 -0.55
N ALA A 164 0.68 0.95 -1.29
CA ALA A 164 -0.12 2.13 -1.61
C ALA A 164 -0.37 2.18 -3.12
N ASP A 165 -1.64 2.19 -3.52
CA ASP A 165 -2.07 2.34 -4.91
C ASP A 165 -2.59 3.75 -5.13
N GLU A 166 -1.82 4.58 -5.84
CA GLU A 166 -2.13 6.00 -6.14
C GLU A 166 -2.60 6.78 -4.88
N PRO A 167 -1.82 6.80 -3.78
CA PRO A 167 -2.31 7.26 -2.48
C PRO A 167 -2.72 8.74 -2.44
N THR A 168 -2.39 9.51 -3.47
CA THR A 168 -2.66 10.95 -3.61
C THR A 168 -3.57 11.27 -4.80
N GLY A 169 -3.86 10.31 -5.66
CA GLY A 169 -4.53 10.53 -6.95
C GLY A 169 -5.96 11.09 -6.88
N ALA A 170 -6.59 11.14 -5.70
CA ALA A 170 -7.90 11.72 -5.47
C ALA A 170 -7.85 13.02 -4.63
N LEU A 171 -6.65 13.60 -4.43
CA LEU A 171 -6.41 14.72 -3.53
C LEU A 171 -5.89 15.95 -4.29
N ASP A 172 -6.09 17.13 -3.72
CA ASP A 172 -5.43 18.35 -4.18
C ASP A 172 -3.92 18.36 -3.83
N SER A 173 -3.14 19.21 -4.49
CA SER A 173 -1.67 19.24 -4.37
C SER A 173 -1.18 19.46 -2.94
N LYS A 174 -1.87 20.29 -2.14
CA LYS A 174 -1.51 20.56 -0.75
C LYS A 174 -1.75 19.32 0.12
N THR A 175 -2.92 18.75 0.03
CA THR A 175 -3.28 17.53 0.76
C THR A 175 -2.39 16.35 0.35
N SER A 176 -2.01 16.27 -0.94
CA SER A 176 -1.06 15.27 -1.45
C SER A 176 0.31 15.39 -0.79
N ALA A 177 0.82 16.61 -0.63
CA ALA A 177 2.08 16.85 0.06
C ALA A 177 2.01 16.41 1.55
N GLU A 178 0.93 16.77 2.25
CA GLU A 178 0.70 16.35 3.63
C GLU A 178 0.66 14.80 3.77
N VAL A 179 -0.04 14.11 2.86
CA VAL A 179 -0.11 12.64 2.84
C VAL A 179 1.27 12.03 2.60
N MET A 180 2.03 12.55 1.64
CA MET A 180 3.39 12.06 1.36
C MET A 180 4.35 12.30 2.52
N GLN A 181 4.22 13.42 3.23
CA GLN A 181 4.99 13.67 4.45
C GLN A 181 4.69 12.63 5.53
N ILE A 182 3.42 12.31 5.77
CA ILE A 182 3.03 11.28 6.72
C ILE A 182 3.59 9.91 6.31
N LEU A 183 3.50 9.54 5.00
CA LEU A 183 4.06 8.27 4.50
C LEU A 183 5.58 8.22 4.72
N ARG A 184 6.30 9.32 4.53
CA ARG A 184 7.73 9.40 4.82
C ARG A 184 8.03 9.16 6.31
N GLU A 185 7.31 9.82 7.21
CA GLU A 185 7.47 9.64 8.66
C GLU A 185 7.22 8.17 9.08
N VAL A 186 6.18 7.55 8.50
CA VAL A 186 5.88 6.12 8.69
C VAL A 186 7.03 5.24 8.17
N ASN A 187 7.56 5.54 6.99
CA ASN A 187 8.70 4.78 6.45
C ASN A 187 9.97 4.95 7.32
N GLN A 188 10.25 6.16 7.81
CA GLN A 188 11.37 6.44 8.71
C GLN A 188 11.27 5.69 10.04
N SER A 189 10.07 5.24 10.45
CA SER A 189 9.89 4.33 11.59
C SER A 189 10.30 2.88 11.29
N GLY A 190 10.79 2.58 10.09
CA GLY A 190 11.30 1.27 9.66
C GLY A 190 10.30 0.43 8.85
N ILE A 191 9.11 0.93 8.55
CA ILE A 191 8.12 0.22 7.74
C ILE A 191 8.52 0.27 6.26
N THR A 192 8.61 -0.89 5.61
CA THR A 192 8.84 -0.99 4.15
C THR A 192 7.63 -0.49 3.37
N MET A 193 7.86 0.22 2.27
CA MET A 193 6.76 0.84 1.53
C MET A 193 6.89 0.66 0.03
N ILE A 194 5.80 0.25 -0.62
CA ILE A 194 5.70 0.21 -2.08
C ILE A 194 4.54 1.10 -2.51
N ILE A 195 4.82 2.08 -3.35
CA ILE A 195 3.86 3.05 -3.87
C ILE A 195 3.72 2.84 -5.38
N VAL A 196 2.55 2.45 -5.84
CA VAL A 196 2.21 2.50 -7.26
C VAL A 196 1.74 3.92 -7.58
N THR A 197 2.35 4.55 -8.56
CA THR A 197 1.96 5.90 -9.01
C THR A 197 2.36 6.15 -10.46
N HIS A 198 1.63 7.05 -11.12
CA HIS A 198 2.02 7.63 -12.41
C HIS A 198 2.60 9.04 -12.25
N GLU A 199 2.56 9.61 -11.03
CA GLU A 199 3.06 10.95 -10.72
C GLU A 199 4.57 10.91 -10.46
N LYS A 200 5.35 11.56 -11.35
CA LYS A 200 6.81 11.64 -11.23
C LYS A 200 7.24 12.33 -9.93
N GLY A 201 6.52 13.37 -9.50
CA GLY A 201 6.78 14.08 -8.25
C GLY A 201 6.69 13.20 -7.01
N ILE A 202 5.78 12.21 -7.00
CA ILE A 202 5.66 11.20 -5.94
C ILE A 202 6.82 10.21 -6.03
N ALA A 203 7.08 9.68 -7.23
CA ALA A 203 8.11 8.67 -7.43
C ALA A 203 9.51 9.17 -7.02
N LEU A 204 9.84 10.42 -7.32
CA LEU A 204 11.11 11.03 -6.92
C LEU A 204 11.30 11.10 -5.39
N ARG A 205 10.22 11.04 -4.61
CA ARG A 205 10.26 11.03 -3.14
C ARG A 205 10.54 9.63 -2.53
N THR A 206 10.80 8.62 -3.35
CA THR A 206 11.14 7.26 -2.91
C THR A 206 12.62 6.95 -3.14
N ASN A 207 13.16 5.93 -2.43
CA ASN A 207 14.56 5.52 -2.57
C ASN A 207 14.87 4.88 -3.93
N LYS A 208 13.84 4.26 -4.55
CA LYS A 208 13.97 3.49 -5.78
C LYS A 208 12.72 3.65 -6.63
N ILE A 209 12.89 3.86 -7.93
CA ILE A 209 11.80 3.88 -8.91
C ILE A 209 11.94 2.66 -9.82
N ILE A 210 10.91 1.84 -9.88
CA ILE A 210 10.81 0.67 -10.74
C ILE A 210 9.91 1.04 -11.91
N HIS A 211 10.46 1.00 -13.12
CA HIS A 211 9.72 1.25 -14.36
C HIS A 211 9.18 -0.07 -14.91
N LEU A 212 7.86 -0.24 -14.83
CA LEU A 212 7.16 -1.41 -15.37
C LEU A 212 6.56 -1.08 -16.74
N LYS A 213 6.90 -1.87 -17.75
CA LYS A 213 6.41 -1.72 -19.13
C LYS A 213 6.09 -3.08 -19.72
N ASP A 214 4.90 -3.22 -20.29
CA ASP A 214 4.44 -4.43 -20.98
C ASP A 214 4.65 -5.74 -20.20
N GLY A 215 4.55 -5.65 -18.87
CA GLY A 215 4.69 -6.78 -17.95
C GLY A 215 6.13 -7.16 -17.59
N VAL A 216 7.11 -6.32 -17.90
CA VAL A 216 8.52 -6.52 -17.50
C VAL A 216 9.06 -5.28 -16.76
N ILE A 217 10.05 -5.45 -15.90
CA ILE A 217 10.81 -4.32 -15.34
C ILE A 217 11.81 -3.86 -16.41
N GLU A 218 11.57 -2.67 -16.97
CA GLU A 218 12.41 -2.08 -18.03
C GLU A 218 13.64 -1.40 -17.41
N ASN A 219 13.49 -0.74 -16.28
CA ASN A 219 14.56 0.00 -15.62
C ASN A 219 14.29 0.12 -14.11
N ILE A 220 15.37 0.28 -13.34
CA ILE A 220 15.34 0.61 -11.91
C ILE A 220 16.24 1.81 -11.68
N GLU A 221 15.67 2.92 -11.21
CA GLU A 221 16.40 4.13 -10.83
C GLU A 221 16.57 4.18 -9.32
N ILE A 222 17.79 4.46 -8.86
CA ILE A 222 18.08 4.68 -7.44
C ILE A 222 18.06 6.17 -7.17
N ASN A 223 17.25 6.59 -6.21
CA ASN A 223 17.11 7.97 -5.79
C ASN A 223 17.71 8.20 -4.40
N ASN A 224 18.01 9.46 -4.14
CA ASN A 224 18.29 9.94 -2.78
C ASN A 224 17.19 10.94 -2.38
N PRO A 225 16.10 10.49 -1.73
CA PRO A 225 14.97 11.34 -1.37
C PRO A 225 15.34 12.42 -0.34
N ASP A 226 16.46 12.29 0.39
CA ASP A 226 16.92 13.31 1.36
C ASP A 226 17.38 14.61 0.69
N ASN A 227 17.67 14.58 -0.61
CA ASN A 227 18.02 15.75 -1.41
C ASN A 227 16.80 16.46 -2.02
N ILE A 228 15.58 15.95 -1.77
CA ILE A 228 14.34 16.48 -2.34
C ILE A 228 13.65 17.36 -1.31
N ASP A 229 13.34 18.60 -1.73
CA ASP A 229 12.50 19.50 -0.96
C ASP A 229 11.05 19.01 -1.00
N PHE A 230 10.60 18.38 0.09
CA PHE A 230 9.26 17.83 0.22
C PHE A 230 8.17 18.90 0.31
N ASP A 231 8.53 20.15 0.66
CA ASP A 231 7.60 21.27 0.73
C ASP A 231 7.30 21.88 -0.64
N LYS A 232 8.09 21.54 -1.68
CA LYS A 232 7.74 21.92 -3.04
C LYS A 232 6.57 21.11 -3.56
N GLU A 233 5.63 21.83 -4.17
CA GLU A 233 4.41 21.24 -4.76
C GLU A 233 4.71 20.02 -5.63
N ILE A 234 3.87 19.00 -5.45
CA ILE A 234 3.80 17.85 -6.34
C ILE A 234 3.16 18.34 -7.64
N LYS A 235 3.98 18.56 -8.67
CA LYS A 235 3.53 18.87 -10.03
C LYS A 235 3.62 17.67 -10.92
#